data_1f6e2ac8534c4a215e782524b7a7acdd
#
_entry.id   1f6e2ac8534c4a215e782524b7a7acdd
#
_cell.length_a   1.000
_cell.length_b   1.000
_cell.length_c   1.000
_cell.angle_alpha   90.00
_cell.angle_beta   90.00
_cell.angle_gamma   90.00
#
_symmetry.space_group_name_H-M   'P 1'
#
loop_
_entity.id
_entity.type
_entity.pdbx_description
1 polymer ?
#
loop_
_entity_poly.entity_id
_entity_poly.type
_entity_poly.pdbx_seq_one_letter_code
_entity_poly.pdbx_strand_id
1 'polypeptide(L)'
;INEAYHNDARVLVLPELCLTGYTCEDLFNQDRLLNEAKQQLQTIITATNNKDLITIVGLPYQHLNSLYNVAAVIHQGALLALVPKTHIPNYQEFYEARRFEQAPKENTLTNFNGQKIPFGTHYVFASTTNSDFKFGVEICEDLWLPDAPSTKLALNGANLILNPSASNEI
;
A
#
# COMPACT_ATOMS: atom_id res chain seq x y z
N ILE A 1 -9.61 12.52 -1.43
CA ILE A 1 -8.61 13.23 -0.62
C ILE A 1 -9.20 14.55 -0.12
N ASN A 2 -9.59 15.48 -1.00
CA ASN A 2 -10.11 16.78 -0.59
C ASN A 2 -11.35 16.65 0.29
N GLU A 3 -12.30 15.81 -0.08
CA GLU A 3 -13.51 15.55 0.70
C GLU A 3 -13.18 14.99 2.09
N ALA A 4 -12.32 13.96 2.16
CA ALA A 4 -11.88 13.39 3.45
C ALA A 4 -11.21 14.45 4.33
N TYR A 5 -10.32 15.27 3.76
CA TYR A 5 -9.64 16.33 4.48
C TYR A 5 -10.62 17.40 4.99
N HIS A 6 -11.59 17.82 4.18
CA HIS A 6 -12.62 18.79 4.57
C HIS A 6 -13.59 18.26 5.63
N ASN A 7 -13.72 16.94 5.76
CA ASN A 7 -14.49 16.27 6.81
C ASN A 7 -13.60 15.88 8.02
N ASP A 8 -12.46 16.54 8.21
CA ASP A 8 -11.54 16.33 9.33
C ASP A 8 -10.98 14.93 9.49
N ALA A 9 -10.99 14.11 8.42
CA ALA A 9 -10.31 12.82 8.43
C ALA A 9 -8.79 13.01 8.64
N ARG A 10 -8.20 12.14 9.44
CA ARG A 10 -6.74 12.09 9.67
C ARG A 10 -6.09 10.89 8.98
N VAL A 11 -6.88 9.90 8.64
CA VAL A 11 -6.46 8.70 7.92
C VAL A 11 -7.48 8.41 6.83
N LEU A 12 -7.00 8.23 5.61
CA LEU A 12 -7.78 7.80 4.44
C LEU A 12 -7.16 6.52 3.88
N VAL A 13 -7.92 5.43 3.90
CA VAL A 13 -7.52 4.17 3.29
C VAL A 13 -8.38 3.94 2.05
N LEU A 14 -7.73 3.93 0.89
CA LEU A 14 -8.38 3.58 -0.38
C LEU A 14 -8.24 2.07 -0.63
N PRO A 15 -9.12 1.46 -1.45
CA PRO A 15 -9.09 0.02 -1.70
C PRO A 15 -7.75 -0.49 -2.27
N GLU A 16 -7.52 -1.79 -2.11
CA GLU A 16 -6.46 -2.54 -2.77
C GLU A 16 -6.53 -2.33 -4.29
N LEU A 17 -5.36 -2.09 -4.92
CA LEU A 17 -5.23 -1.85 -6.38
C LEU A 17 -6.16 -0.76 -6.95
N CYS A 18 -6.60 0.20 -6.12
CA CYS A 18 -7.61 1.19 -6.50
C CYS A 18 -7.20 2.10 -7.68
N LEU A 19 -5.90 2.25 -7.97
CA LEU A 19 -5.45 3.06 -9.10
C LEU A 19 -5.65 2.40 -10.46
N THR A 20 -5.81 1.10 -10.49
CA THR A 20 -6.03 0.33 -11.72
C THR A 20 -7.36 -0.41 -11.73
N GLY A 21 -7.84 -0.76 -10.55
CA GLY A 21 -8.83 -1.80 -10.32
C GLY A 21 -8.18 -3.16 -10.11
N TYR A 22 -8.88 -4.01 -9.37
CA TYR A 22 -8.39 -5.36 -9.00
C TYR A 22 -8.43 -6.33 -10.17
N THR A 23 -9.42 -6.25 -11.05
CA THR A 23 -9.74 -7.21 -12.11
C THR A 23 -9.13 -6.86 -13.47
N CYS A 24 -7.96 -6.22 -13.48
CA CYS A 24 -7.27 -5.85 -14.74
C CYS A 24 -6.66 -7.02 -15.51
N GLU A 25 -6.63 -8.23 -14.91
CA GLU A 25 -6.20 -9.46 -15.55
C GLU A 25 -4.81 -9.32 -16.25
N ASP A 26 -4.68 -9.74 -17.49
CA ASP A 26 -3.43 -9.69 -18.24
C ASP A 26 -2.96 -8.26 -18.58
N LEU A 27 -3.78 -7.23 -18.32
CA LEU A 27 -3.37 -5.85 -18.46
C LEU A 27 -2.24 -5.47 -17.47
N PHE A 28 -2.12 -6.17 -16.35
CA PHE A 28 -0.99 -5.98 -15.43
C PHE A 28 0.37 -6.30 -16.05
N ASN A 29 0.43 -6.99 -17.19
CA ASN A 29 1.65 -7.22 -17.94
C ASN A 29 2.00 -6.08 -18.92
N GLN A 30 1.17 -5.04 -18.99
CA GLN A 30 1.38 -3.92 -19.92
C GLN A 30 2.09 -2.76 -19.22
N ASP A 31 3.25 -2.40 -19.75
CA ASP A 31 4.04 -1.24 -19.27
C ASP A 31 3.22 0.04 -19.20
N ARG A 32 2.27 0.23 -20.13
CA ARG A 32 1.39 1.40 -20.14
C ARG A 32 0.57 1.51 -18.86
N LEU A 33 -0.08 0.42 -18.43
CA LEU A 33 -0.87 0.40 -17.21
C LEU A 33 -0.01 0.74 -15.98
N LEU A 34 1.16 0.11 -15.88
CA LEU A 34 2.08 0.31 -14.75
C LEU A 34 2.64 1.74 -14.70
N ASN A 35 3.00 2.29 -15.86
CA ASN A 35 3.48 3.67 -15.95
C ASN A 35 2.39 4.68 -15.60
N GLU A 36 1.16 4.49 -16.10
CA GLU A 36 0.02 5.35 -15.75
C GLU A 36 -0.29 5.27 -14.24
N ALA A 37 -0.32 4.07 -13.66
CA ALA A 37 -0.53 3.91 -12.20
C ALA A 37 0.53 4.68 -11.40
N LYS A 38 1.80 4.60 -11.81
CA LYS A 38 2.90 5.36 -11.19
C LYS A 38 2.72 6.87 -11.32
N GLN A 39 2.28 7.36 -12.49
CA GLN A 39 2.01 8.78 -12.71
C GLN A 39 0.84 9.27 -11.86
N GLN A 40 -0.23 8.47 -11.77
CA GLN A 40 -1.38 8.81 -10.94
C GLN A 40 -1.03 8.80 -9.44
N LEU A 41 -0.15 7.90 -9.00
CA LEU A 41 0.39 7.96 -7.64
C LEU A 41 1.09 9.30 -7.38
N GLN A 42 1.91 9.80 -8.33
CA GLN A 42 2.55 11.10 -8.20
C GLN A 42 1.53 12.25 -8.10
N THR A 43 0.45 12.18 -8.87
CA THR A 43 -0.65 13.16 -8.79
C THR A 43 -1.30 13.16 -7.42
N ILE A 44 -1.54 11.97 -6.85
CA ILE A 44 -2.11 11.80 -5.51
C ILE A 44 -1.14 12.34 -4.44
N ILE A 45 0.15 12.02 -4.52
CA ILE A 45 1.17 12.56 -3.60
C ILE A 45 1.09 14.09 -3.59
N THR A 46 1.06 14.71 -4.77
CA THR A 46 0.94 16.17 -4.89
C THR A 46 -0.37 16.70 -4.29
N ALA A 47 -1.48 15.99 -4.47
CA ALA A 47 -2.78 16.38 -3.92
C ALA A 47 -2.84 16.33 -2.38
N THR A 48 -1.92 15.65 -1.71
CA THR A 48 -1.79 15.61 -0.24
C THR A 48 -0.94 16.74 0.33
N ASN A 49 -0.34 17.60 -0.51
CA ASN A 49 0.44 18.75 -0.05
C ASN A 49 -0.36 19.61 0.94
N ASN A 50 0.27 19.99 2.04
CA ASN A 50 -0.32 20.82 3.09
C ASN A 50 -1.59 20.25 3.75
N LYS A 51 -1.83 18.93 3.60
CA LYS A 51 -2.93 18.23 4.27
C LYS A 51 -2.38 17.29 5.33
N ASP A 52 -2.75 17.50 6.58
CA ASP A 52 -2.42 16.58 7.67
C ASP A 52 -3.38 15.37 7.61
N LEU A 53 -3.17 14.57 6.56
CA LEU A 53 -3.97 13.39 6.22
C LEU A 53 -3.02 12.28 5.77
N ILE A 54 -2.98 11.19 6.53
CA ILE A 54 -2.33 9.95 6.09
C ILE A 54 -3.21 9.34 5.01
N THR A 55 -2.63 9.05 3.85
CA THR A 55 -3.36 8.48 2.73
C THR A 55 -2.71 7.17 2.31
N ILE A 56 -3.50 6.08 2.28
CA ILE A 56 -3.07 4.76 1.82
C ILE A 56 -3.72 4.49 0.46
N VAL A 57 -2.90 4.14 -0.54
CA VAL A 57 -3.33 3.97 -1.94
C VAL A 57 -2.82 2.65 -2.50
N GLY A 58 -3.73 1.79 -2.97
CA GLY A 58 -3.38 0.51 -3.59
C GLY A 58 -3.02 0.64 -5.07
N LEU A 59 -1.90 0.02 -5.51
CA LEU A 59 -1.48 0.00 -6.91
C LEU A 59 -0.58 -1.18 -7.24
N PRO A 60 -0.48 -1.60 -8.53
CA PRO A 60 0.58 -2.48 -8.99
C PRO A 60 1.89 -1.69 -9.09
N TYR A 61 2.98 -2.25 -8.60
CA TYR A 61 4.29 -1.59 -8.62
C TYR A 61 5.41 -2.55 -9.01
N GLN A 62 6.21 -2.15 -10.00
CA GLN A 62 7.38 -2.91 -10.42
C GLN A 62 8.59 -2.52 -9.57
N HIS A 63 9.15 -3.52 -8.88
CA HIS A 63 10.40 -3.39 -8.14
C HIS A 63 11.39 -4.42 -8.65
N LEU A 64 12.56 -3.99 -9.10
CA LEU A 64 13.52 -4.83 -9.81
C LEU A 64 12.84 -5.49 -11.03
N ASN A 65 12.83 -6.82 -11.09
CA ASN A 65 12.26 -7.59 -12.20
C ASN A 65 10.89 -8.20 -11.87
N SER A 66 10.30 -7.84 -10.74
CA SER A 66 9.05 -8.44 -10.25
C SER A 66 7.96 -7.38 -10.08
N LEU A 67 6.71 -7.81 -10.25
CA LEU A 67 5.52 -6.99 -10.04
C LEU A 67 4.91 -7.32 -8.68
N TYR A 68 4.56 -6.29 -7.92
CA TYR A 68 3.98 -6.40 -6.59
C TYR A 68 2.65 -5.65 -6.51
N ASN A 69 1.72 -6.21 -5.76
CA ASN A 69 0.56 -5.51 -5.27
C ASN A 69 0.99 -4.72 -4.03
N VAL A 70 0.92 -3.40 -4.08
CA VAL A 70 1.46 -2.56 -3.00
C VAL A 70 0.45 -1.55 -2.47
N ALA A 71 0.61 -1.20 -1.20
CA ALA A 71 0.00 -0.04 -0.57
C ALA A 71 1.03 1.08 -0.43
N ALA A 72 0.79 2.21 -1.08
CA ALA A 72 1.59 3.42 -0.94
C ALA A 72 1.15 4.19 0.30
N VAL A 73 2.08 4.49 1.20
CA VAL A 73 1.85 5.29 2.41
C VAL A 73 2.29 6.73 2.14
N ILE A 74 1.34 7.65 2.17
CA ILE A 74 1.55 9.05 1.79
C ILE A 74 1.15 9.98 2.93
N HIS A 75 1.94 11.02 3.18
CA HIS A 75 1.61 12.08 4.11
C HIS A 75 2.20 13.42 3.65
N GLN A 76 1.40 14.46 3.62
CA GLN A 76 1.83 15.85 3.35
C GLN A 76 2.74 16.01 2.13
N GLY A 77 2.39 15.38 1.01
CA GLY A 77 3.15 15.47 -0.24
C GLY A 77 4.40 14.59 -0.29
N ALA A 78 4.60 13.70 0.70
CA ALA A 78 5.69 12.75 0.73
C ALA A 78 5.20 11.31 0.61
N LEU A 79 5.85 10.51 -0.22
CA LEU A 79 5.72 9.06 -0.24
C LEU A 79 6.65 8.48 0.83
N LEU A 80 6.07 7.97 1.92
CA LEU A 80 6.83 7.47 3.07
C LEU A 80 7.35 6.06 2.85
N ALA A 81 6.54 5.18 2.24
CA ALA A 81 6.91 3.81 1.92
C ALA A 81 5.97 3.21 0.88
N LEU A 82 6.42 2.11 0.27
CA LEU A 82 5.59 1.16 -0.48
C LEU A 82 5.60 -0.17 0.27
N VAL A 83 4.42 -0.60 0.70
CA VAL A 83 4.22 -1.85 1.45
C VAL A 83 3.67 -2.92 0.51
N PRO A 84 4.46 -3.93 0.10
CA PRO A 84 3.99 -5.01 -0.75
C PRO A 84 3.16 -6.02 0.03
N LYS A 85 2.19 -6.65 -0.63
CA LYS A 85 1.37 -7.74 -0.09
C LYS A 85 2.23 -8.96 0.21
N THR A 86 2.06 -9.54 1.40
CA THR A 86 2.83 -10.69 1.88
C THR A 86 2.23 -11.99 1.37
N HIS A 87 0.92 -12.15 1.54
CA HIS A 87 0.22 -13.38 1.20
C HIS A 87 -0.60 -13.17 -0.08
N ILE A 88 -0.24 -13.91 -1.11
CA ILE A 88 -0.84 -13.79 -2.43
C ILE A 88 -1.91 -14.87 -2.59
N PRO A 89 -3.22 -14.53 -2.61
CA PRO A 89 -4.28 -15.50 -2.79
C PRO A 89 -4.24 -16.10 -4.19
N ASN A 90 -4.53 -17.42 -4.27
CA ASN A 90 -4.57 -18.16 -5.53
C ASN A 90 -5.65 -19.25 -5.46
N TYR A 91 -6.88 -18.85 -5.14
CA TYR A 91 -8.04 -19.71 -5.01
C TYR A 91 -9.31 -18.97 -5.44
N GLN A 92 -10.32 -19.73 -5.90
CA GLN A 92 -11.59 -19.19 -6.41
C GLN A 92 -11.35 -18.13 -7.49
N GLU A 93 -11.88 -16.92 -7.32
CA GLU A 93 -11.72 -15.76 -8.22
C GLU A 93 -10.39 -15.02 -8.02
N PHE A 94 -9.62 -15.35 -7.01
CA PHE A 94 -8.35 -14.70 -6.73
C PHE A 94 -7.18 -15.41 -7.44
N TYR A 95 -6.65 -14.81 -8.50
CA TYR A 95 -5.54 -15.33 -9.31
C TYR A 95 -4.29 -14.44 -9.23
N GLU A 96 -4.02 -13.89 -8.05
CA GLU A 96 -2.93 -12.94 -7.90
C GLU A 96 -1.55 -13.55 -8.13
N ALA A 97 -1.34 -14.80 -7.73
CA ALA A 97 -0.05 -15.51 -7.88
C ALA A 97 0.41 -15.65 -9.34
N ARG A 98 -0.47 -15.47 -10.32
CA ARG A 98 -0.10 -15.44 -11.74
C ARG A 98 0.65 -14.16 -12.12
N ARG A 99 0.49 -13.08 -11.36
CA ARG A 99 0.94 -11.74 -11.74
C ARG A 99 1.83 -11.07 -10.72
N PHE A 100 1.55 -11.30 -9.44
CA PHE A 100 2.22 -10.63 -8.35
C PHE A 100 3.11 -11.58 -7.56
N GLU A 101 4.26 -11.05 -7.17
CA GLU A 101 5.18 -11.72 -6.25
C GLU A 101 4.84 -11.37 -4.80
N GLN A 102 5.17 -12.29 -3.91
CA GLN A 102 5.10 -12.07 -2.47
C GLN A 102 6.10 -10.99 -2.04
N ALA A 103 5.78 -10.27 -0.99
CA ALA A 103 6.70 -9.32 -0.38
C ALA A 103 8.08 -9.93 -0.11
N PRO A 104 9.17 -9.19 -0.33
CA PRO A 104 10.50 -9.63 0.06
C PRO A 104 10.55 -9.83 1.58
N LYS A 105 11.35 -10.82 2.02
CA LYS A 105 11.50 -11.15 3.45
C LYS A 105 12.10 -10.00 4.26
N GLU A 106 12.98 -9.23 3.64
CA GLU A 106 13.68 -8.11 4.26
C GLU A 106 13.22 -6.79 3.66
N ASN A 107 13.15 -5.77 4.51
CA ASN A 107 12.93 -4.42 4.05
C ASN A 107 14.08 -3.95 3.16
N THR A 108 13.76 -3.26 2.09
CA THR A 108 14.72 -2.74 1.11
C THR A 108 14.34 -1.33 0.68
N LEU A 109 15.01 -0.81 -0.33
CA LEU A 109 14.69 0.48 -0.94
C LEU A 109 14.35 0.28 -2.42
N THR A 110 13.36 1.02 -2.88
CA THR A 110 13.02 1.13 -4.31
C THR A 110 13.24 2.54 -4.82
N ASN A 111 13.28 2.71 -6.14
CA ASN A 111 13.38 4.02 -6.77
C ASN A 111 12.02 4.48 -7.25
N PHE A 112 11.53 5.58 -6.69
CA PHE A 112 10.34 6.27 -7.19
C PHE A 112 10.73 7.67 -7.66
N ASN A 113 10.68 7.91 -8.97
CA ASN A 113 11.00 9.21 -9.57
C ASN A 113 12.35 9.81 -9.12
N GLY A 114 13.39 8.97 -9.01
CA GLY A 114 14.73 9.38 -8.58
C GLY A 114 14.95 9.40 -7.06
N GLN A 115 13.91 9.19 -6.27
CA GLN A 115 14.01 9.12 -4.81
C GLN A 115 14.10 7.67 -4.34
N LYS A 116 14.91 7.41 -3.31
CA LYS A 116 14.95 6.12 -2.62
C LYS A 116 13.84 6.07 -1.59
N ILE A 117 12.88 5.15 -1.79
CA ILE A 117 11.71 4.96 -0.95
C ILE A 117 11.80 3.61 -0.24
N PRO A 118 11.48 3.53 1.07
CA PRO A 118 11.32 2.28 1.79
C PRO A 118 10.36 1.32 1.09
N PHE A 119 10.76 0.05 0.94
CA PHE A 119 9.98 -1.01 0.31
C PHE A 119 10.03 -2.27 1.18
N GLY A 120 8.89 -2.69 1.73
CA GLY A 120 8.81 -3.86 2.62
C GLY A 120 7.61 -3.80 3.56
N THR A 121 7.49 -4.81 4.42
CA THR A 121 6.31 -5.03 5.27
C THR A 121 6.55 -4.75 6.76
N HIS A 122 7.80 -4.55 7.16
CA HIS A 122 8.15 -4.42 8.58
C HIS A 122 8.33 -2.94 9.01
N TYR A 123 7.45 -2.05 8.55
CA TYR A 123 7.49 -0.63 8.92
C TYR A 123 6.35 -0.29 9.87
N VAL A 124 6.70 0.25 11.04
CA VAL A 124 5.77 0.93 11.94
C VAL A 124 5.96 2.43 11.75
N PHE A 125 4.90 3.10 11.36
CA PHE A 125 4.87 4.55 11.17
C PHE A 125 4.44 5.20 12.49
N ALA A 126 5.19 6.17 12.95
CA ALA A 126 4.91 6.87 14.20
C ALA A 126 4.74 8.36 13.96
N SER A 127 3.77 8.96 14.64
CA SER A 127 3.61 10.41 14.64
C SER A 127 4.74 11.08 15.39
N THR A 128 5.23 12.21 14.87
CA THR A 128 6.23 13.05 15.56
C THR A 128 5.61 13.95 16.61
N THR A 129 4.28 14.16 16.54
CA THR A 129 3.54 15.08 17.44
C THR A 129 2.69 14.33 18.48
N ASN A 130 2.40 13.05 18.24
CA ASN A 130 1.66 12.19 19.14
C ASN A 130 2.35 10.83 19.26
N SER A 131 3.14 10.64 20.31
CA SER A 131 3.92 9.41 20.55
C SER A 131 3.07 8.13 20.64
N ASP A 132 1.78 8.28 20.98
CA ASP A 132 0.85 7.17 21.15
C ASP A 132 0.21 6.73 19.83
N PHE A 133 0.36 7.52 18.75
CA PHE A 133 -0.16 7.17 17.44
C PHE A 133 0.91 6.47 16.60
N LYS A 134 0.76 5.14 16.46
CA LYS A 134 1.63 4.29 15.65
C LYS A 134 0.78 3.35 14.81
N PHE A 135 1.06 3.27 13.52
CA PHE A 135 0.30 2.38 12.65
C PHE A 135 1.21 1.51 11.78
N GLY A 136 0.65 0.39 11.35
CA GLY A 136 1.21 -0.49 10.35
C GLY A 136 0.24 -0.68 9.19
N VAL A 137 0.74 -1.21 8.07
CA VAL A 137 -0.07 -1.49 6.88
C VAL A 137 0.15 -2.93 6.45
N GLU A 138 -0.93 -3.63 6.14
CA GLU A 138 -0.96 -4.94 5.47
C GLU A 138 -2.07 -4.92 4.42
N ILE A 139 -2.14 -5.90 3.53
CA ILE A 139 -3.07 -5.85 2.40
C ILE A 139 -3.98 -7.07 2.39
N CYS A 140 -5.30 -6.86 2.54
CA CYS A 140 -6.37 -7.82 2.29
C CYS A 140 -6.11 -9.20 2.91
N GLU A 141 -5.71 -10.20 2.11
CA GLU A 141 -5.41 -11.58 2.50
C GLU A 141 -4.40 -11.69 3.64
N ASP A 142 -3.51 -10.74 3.79
CA ASP A 142 -2.50 -10.72 4.85
C ASP A 142 -3.10 -10.89 6.24
N LEU A 143 -4.33 -10.38 6.45
CA LEU A 143 -5.04 -10.44 7.74
C LEU A 143 -5.53 -11.86 8.10
N TRP A 144 -5.78 -12.70 7.08
CA TRP A 144 -6.50 -13.96 7.28
C TRP A 144 -5.58 -15.14 7.59
N LEU A 145 -4.28 -14.99 7.48
CA LEU A 145 -3.32 -16.07 7.69
C LEU A 145 -2.69 -16.03 9.09
N PRO A 146 -2.29 -17.19 9.64
CA PRO A 146 -1.75 -17.27 11.02
C PRO A 146 -0.51 -16.41 11.29
N ASP A 147 0.30 -16.14 10.27
CA ASP A 147 1.49 -15.30 10.33
C ASP A 147 1.27 -13.92 9.69
N ALA A 148 0.11 -13.34 9.95
CA ALA A 148 -0.24 -12.01 9.47
C ALA A 148 0.85 -10.97 9.80
N PRO A 149 1.21 -10.08 8.86
CA PRO A 149 2.16 -8.98 9.12
C PRO A 149 1.77 -8.14 10.34
N SER A 150 0.46 -7.92 10.56
CA SER A 150 -0.07 -7.20 11.72
C SER A 150 0.41 -7.75 13.06
N THR A 151 0.64 -9.06 13.19
CA THR A 151 1.20 -9.66 14.41
C THR A 151 2.57 -9.05 14.72
N LYS A 152 3.47 -8.99 13.76
CA LYS A 152 4.81 -8.41 13.93
C LYS A 152 4.74 -6.90 14.11
N LEU A 153 3.87 -6.22 13.38
CA LEU A 153 3.66 -4.78 13.48
C LEU A 153 3.16 -4.40 14.88
N ALA A 154 2.21 -5.15 15.43
CA ALA A 154 1.70 -4.94 16.80
C ALA A 154 2.79 -5.19 17.86
N LEU A 155 3.57 -6.26 17.72
CA LEU A 155 4.71 -6.54 18.61
C LEU A 155 5.77 -5.44 18.56
N ASN A 156 5.91 -4.75 17.44
CA ASN A 156 6.79 -3.58 17.26
C ASN A 156 6.12 -2.25 17.64
N GLY A 157 4.93 -2.30 18.25
CA GLY A 157 4.27 -1.17 18.87
C GLY A 157 3.25 -0.43 17.98
N ALA A 158 2.86 -0.99 16.84
CA ALA A 158 1.71 -0.46 16.11
C ALA A 158 0.43 -0.70 16.92
N ASN A 159 -0.38 0.33 17.10
CA ASN A 159 -1.68 0.28 17.78
C ASN A 159 -2.86 0.50 16.83
N LEU A 160 -2.59 0.67 15.56
CA LEU A 160 -3.55 0.74 14.47
C LEU A 160 -3.00 -0.05 13.28
N ILE A 161 -3.83 -0.91 12.69
CA ILE A 161 -3.50 -1.61 11.45
C ILE A 161 -4.45 -1.12 10.36
N LEU A 162 -3.86 -0.70 9.23
CA LEU A 162 -4.59 -0.27 8.04
C LEU A 162 -4.51 -1.38 6.99
N ASN A 163 -5.67 -1.89 6.59
CA ASN A 163 -5.78 -3.01 5.66
C ASN A 163 -6.62 -2.61 4.43
N PRO A 164 -6.02 -2.05 3.35
CA PRO A 164 -6.69 -1.88 2.08
C PRO A 164 -7.07 -3.24 1.49
N SER A 165 -8.33 -3.40 1.13
CA SER A 165 -8.89 -4.66 0.63
C SER A 165 -9.73 -4.47 -0.63
N ALA A 166 -9.81 -5.53 -1.43
CA ALA A 166 -10.74 -5.73 -2.53
C ALA A 166 -11.49 -7.05 -2.32
N SER A 167 -12.07 -7.22 -1.13
CA SER A 167 -12.79 -8.42 -0.74
C SER A 167 -14.19 -8.44 -1.35
N ASN A 168 -14.72 -9.66 -1.54
CA ASN A 168 -16.10 -9.85 -1.98
C ASN A 168 -17.07 -9.42 -0.87
N GLU A 169 -18.18 -8.82 -1.29
CA GLU A 169 -19.37 -8.66 -0.47
C GLU A 169 -20.21 -9.93 -0.62
N ILE A 170 -20.45 -10.65 0.49
CA ILE A 170 -21.24 -11.88 0.53
C ILE A 170 -22.55 -11.61 1.24
#